data_0274eef47bb8db4f0c2341f3f0f26b4a
#
_entry.id   0274eef47bb8db4f0c2341f3f0f26b4a
#
_cell.length_a   1.000
_cell.length_b   1.000
_cell.length_c   1.000
_cell.angle_alpha   90.00
_cell.angle_beta   90.00
_cell.angle_gamma   90.00
#
_symmetry.space_group_name_H-M   'P 1'
#
loop_
_entity.id
_entity.type
_entity.pdbx_description
1 polymer ?
#
loop_
_entity_poly.entity_id
_entity_poly.type
_entity_poly.pdbx_seq_one_letter_code
_entity_poly.pdbx_strand_id
1 'polypeptide(L)'
;MSKQTIFIDVILPLSLPNLFTYRLPEELNNDIQIGQRAVVPFGRGGKLYSALVKNIHHSPPTEYEAKYVDSLLDDKPIVNQKQLKHWDWIVDYYIANPGDVFNAALPGALKL
;
A
#
# COMPACT_ATOMS: atom_id res chain seq x y z
N MET A 1 20.05 -4.51 -20.08
CA MET A 1 18.64 -4.10 -20.12
C MET A 1 18.26 -3.39 -18.84
N SER A 2 17.76 -2.19 -18.95
CA SER A 2 17.29 -1.48 -17.77
C SER A 2 15.96 -2.08 -17.33
N LYS A 3 15.83 -2.39 -16.05
CA LYS A 3 14.56 -2.83 -15.48
C LYS A 3 13.68 -1.61 -15.24
N GLN A 4 12.41 -1.71 -15.56
CA GLN A 4 11.47 -0.65 -15.26
C GLN A 4 11.25 -0.57 -13.75
N THR A 5 11.17 0.64 -13.24
CA THR A 5 10.85 0.86 -11.84
C THR A 5 9.39 0.48 -11.59
N ILE A 6 9.18 -0.31 -10.55
CA ILE A 6 7.83 -0.69 -10.13
C ILE A 6 7.38 0.29 -9.04
N PHE A 7 6.15 0.78 -9.21
CA PHE A 7 5.49 1.60 -8.20
C PHE A 7 4.32 0.83 -7.62
N ILE A 8 4.05 1.04 -6.35
CA ILE A 8 2.90 0.44 -5.69
C ILE A 8 2.05 1.53 -5.06
N ASP A 9 0.73 1.34 -5.15
CA ASP A 9 -0.22 2.18 -4.43
C ASP A 9 -0.61 1.42 -3.18
N VAL A 10 -0.54 2.07 -2.03
CA VAL A 10 -0.79 1.43 -0.74
C VAL A 10 -1.91 2.13 0.01
N ILE A 11 -2.59 1.35 0.86
CA ILE A 11 -3.53 1.85 1.84
C ILE A 11 -2.77 2.02 3.14
N LEU A 12 -2.59 3.27 3.57
CA LEU A 12 -2.01 3.58 4.87
C LEU A 12 -3.07 3.43 5.97
N PRO A 13 -2.68 3.02 7.20
CA PRO A 13 -3.63 2.88 8.30
C PRO A 13 -3.98 4.23 8.94
N LEU A 14 -4.26 5.21 8.11
CA LEU A 14 -4.57 6.58 8.50
C LEU A 14 -5.85 7.01 7.82
N SER A 15 -6.57 7.96 8.41
CA SER A 15 -7.81 8.50 7.85
C SER A 15 -7.51 9.48 6.73
N LEU A 16 -7.03 8.96 5.61
CA LEU A 16 -6.66 9.74 4.43
C LEU A 16 -7.53 9.30 3.24
N PRO A 17 -7.98 10.26 2.41
CA PRO A 17 -8.91 9.96 1.32
C PRO A 17 -8.27 9.26 0.12
N ASN A 18 -6.96 9.29 0.00
CA ASN A 18 -6.25 8.79 -1.19
C ASN A 18 -5.30 7.66 -0.85
N LEU A 19 -5.02 6.84 -1.86
CA LEU A 19 -3.90 5.91 -1.82
C LEU A 19 -2.61 6.71 -2.03
N PHE A 20 -1.50 6.16 -1.53
CA PHE A 20 -0.18 6.78 -1.71
C PHE A 20 0.71 5.84 -2.51
N THR A 21 1.53 6.42 -3.37
CA THR A 21 2.40 5.69 -4.27
C THR A 21 3.82 5.68 -3.74
N TYR A 22 4.42 4.50 -3.72
CA TYR A 22 5.80 4.28 -3.30
C TYR A 22 6.57 3.59 -4.41
N ARG A 23 7.89 3.83 -4.41
CA ARG A 23 8.81 3.19 -5.34
C ARG A 23 9.33 1.89 -4.73
N LEU A 24 9.29 0.81 -5.50
CA LEU A 24 9.77 -0.47 -5.04
C LEU A 24 11.27 -0.60 -5.30
N PRO A 25 12.09 -0.95 -4.27
CA PRO A 25 13.48 -1.29 -4.53
C PRO A 25 13.58 -2.48 -5.48
N GLU A 26 14.57 -2.46 -6.37
CA GLU A 26 14.72 -3.47 -7.41
C GLU A 26 14.79 -4.89 -6.86
N GLU A 27 15.44 -5.08 -5.70
CA GLU A 27 15.56 -6.40 -5.06
C GLU A 27 14.23 -7.00 -4.63
N LEU A 28 13.17 -6.20 -4.56
CA LEU A 28 11.82 -6.67 -4.20
C LEU A 28 10.92 -6.91 -5.40
N ASN A 29 11.40 -6.63 -6.62
CA ASN A 29 10.57 -6.70 -7.83
C ASN A 29 9.91 -8.06 -8.06
N ASN A 30 10.57 -9.16 -7.67
CA ASN A 30 10.03 -10.50 -7.88
C ASN A 30 9.14 -10.98 -6.72
N ASP A 31 9.12 -10.25 -5.62
CA ASP A 31 8.42 -10.66 -4.41
C ASP A 31 7.10 -9.90 -4.19
N ILE A 32 6.88 -8.82 -4.93
CA ILE A 32 5.72 -7.94 -4.69
C ILE A 32 4.44 -8.57 -5.24
N GLN A 33 3.40 -8.55 -4.41
CA GLN A 33 2.06 -9.02 -4.78
C GLN A 33 1.00 -8.12 -4.14
N ILE A 34 -0.09 -7.89 -4.86
CA ILE A 34 -1.25 -7.17 -4.32
C ILE A 34 -1.78 -7.93 -3.10
N GLY A 35 -2.08 -7.22 -2.03
CA GLY A 35 -2.60 -7.80 -0.80
C GLY A 35 -1.55 -8.08 0.27
N GLN A 36 -0.27 -7.89 -0.03
CA GLN A 36 0.79 -7.96 0.98
C GLN A 36 0.82 -6.68 1.80
N ARG A 37 1.39 -6.79 3.01
CA ARG A 37 1.73 -5.59 3.78
C ARG A 37 3.17 -5.18 3.47
N ALA A 38 3.37 -3.89 3.30
CA ALA A 38 4.69 -3.29 3.10
C ALA A 38 4.97 -2.29 4.20
N VAL A 39 6.22 -2.15 4.59
CA VAL A 39 6.65 -1.11 5.52
C VAL A 39 7.07 0.10 4.71
N VAL A 40 6.41 1.23 4.95
CA VAL A 40 6.65 2.46 4.18
C VAL A 40 6.82 3.66 5.11
N PRO A 41 7.69 4.62 4.75
CA PRO A 41 7.81 5.86 5.48
C PRO A 41 6.68 6.83 5.09
N PHE A 42 6.14 7.55 6.06
CA PHE A 42 5.11 8.55 5.77
C PHE A 42 5.25 9.72 6.73
N GLY A 43 4.99 10.91 6.19
CA GLY A 43 5.01 12.13 6.96
C GLY A 43 6.41 12.71 7.14
N ARG A 44 6.48 13.79 7.89
CA ARG A 44 7.65 14.62 8.09
C ARG A 44 8.69 13.84 8.87
N GLY A 45 9.27 13.28 9.21
CA GLY A 45 10.24 12.49 9.95
C GLY A 45 10.36 11.06 9.42
N GLY A 46 9.55 10.69 8.43
CA GLY A 46 9.65 9.37 7.84
C GLY A 46 9.29 8.22 8.77
N LYS A 47 8.31 8.42 9.64
CA LYS A 47 7.83 7.35 10.51
C LYS A 47 7.36 6.17 9.66
N LEU A 48 7.73 4.96 10.06
CA LEU A 48 7.37 3.76 9.32
C LEU A 48 5.97 3.27 9.69
N TYR A 49 5.22 2.85 8.67
CA TYR A 49 3.88 2.29 8.82
C TYR A 49 3.77 0.98 8.07
N SER A 50 2.91 0.09 8.58
CA SER A 50 2.48 -1.08 7.85
C SER A 50 1.35 -0.66 6.92
N ALA A 51 1.53 -0.83 5.62
CA ALA A 51 0.56 -0.44 4.61
C ALA A 51 0.20 -1.63 3.73
N LEU A 52 -1.03 -1.63 3.19
CA LEU A 52 -1.51 -2.72 2.34
C LEU A 52 -1.30 -2.38 0.87
N VAL A 53 -0.67 -3.27 0.12
CA VAL A 53 -0.44 -3.10 -1.31
C VAL A 53 -1.77 -3.28 -2.05
N LYS A 54 -2.23 -2.22 -2.72
CA LYS A 54 -3.50 -2.20 -3.44
C LYS A 54 -3.32 -2.36 -4.94
N ASN A 55 -2.33 -1.67 -5.52
CA ASN A 55 -2.04 -1.71 -6.95
C ASN A 55 -0.55 -1.80 -7.19
N ILE A 56 -0.18 -2.37 -8.32
CA ILE A 56 1.21 -2.45 -8.81
C ILE A 56 1.22 -1.88 -10.23
N HIS A 57 2.10 -0.90 -10.49
CA HIS A 57 2.15 -0.26 -11.80
C HIS A 57 3.54 0.34 -12.07
N HIS A 58 3.68 1.02 -13.20
CA HIS A 58 4.96 1.63 -13.62
C HIS A 58 4.87 3.15 -13.78
N SER A 59 3.79 3.77 -13.32
CA SER A 59 3.57 5.21 -13.49
C SER A 59 3.96 5.98 -12.24
N PRO A 60 4.99 6.85 -12.30
CA PRO A 60 5.36 7.66 -11.15
C PRO A 60 4.26 8.68 -10.81
N PRO A 61 4.12 9.06 -9.54
CA PRO A 61 3.19 10.10 -9.18
C PRO A 61 3.66 11.44 -9.75
N THR A 62 2.70 12.32 -10.11
CA THR A 62 3.01 13.61 -10.70
C THR A 62 3.09 14.74 -9.67
N GLU A 63 2.50 14.56 -8.49
CA GLU A 63 2.37 15.60 -7.47
C GLU A 63 3.49 15.57 -6.44
N TYR A 64 4.23 14.49 -6.37
CA TYR A 64 5.33 14.32 -5.40
C TYR A 64 6.31 13.26 -5.90
N GLU A 65 7.49 13.23 -5.31
CA GLU A 65 8.47 12.20 -5.59
C GLU A 65 8.21 10.99 -4.69
N ALA A 66 8.06 9.81 -5.30
CA ALA A 66 7.76 8.60 -4.55
C ALA A 66 8.97 8.16 -3.73
N LYS A 67 8.74 7.92 -2.43
CA LYS A 67 9.75 7.36 -1.54
C LYS A 67 9.83 5.85 -1.76
N TYR A 68 10.95 5.26 -1.33
CA TYR A 68 11.12 3.81 -1.44
C TYR A 68 10.38 3.08 -0.32
N VAL A 69 9.84 1.91 -0.67
CA VAL A 69 9.37 0.93 0.31
C VAL A 69 10.55 0.46 1.14
N ASP A 70 10.38 0.40 2.47
CA ASP A 70 11.44 -0.08 3.37
C ASP A 70 11.62 -1.59 3.25
N SER A 71 10.52 -2.34 3.36
CA SER A 71 10.53 -3.81 3.30
C SER A 71 9.13 -4.35 3.08
N LEU A 72 9.04 -5.66 2.84
CA LEU A 72 7.76 -6.38 2.80
C LEU A 72 7.59 -7.16 4.09
N LEU A 73 6.39 -7.13 4.68
CA LEU A 73 6.10 -7.86 5.91
C LEU A 73 5.64 -9.29 5.67
N ASP A 74 5.07 -9.56 4.50
CA ASP A 74 4.48 -10.85 4.18
C ASP A 74 5.11 -11.44 2.92
N ASP A 75 5.29 -12.76 2.91
CA ASP A 75 5.73 -13.48 1.71
C ASP A 75 4.58 -13.68 0.73
N LYS A 76 3.36 -13.67 1.23
CA LYS A 76 2.14 -13.89 0.45
C LYS A 76 1.08 -12.87 0.81
N PRO A 77 0.12 -12.61 -0.09
CA PRO A 77 -0.99 -11.70 0.24
C PRO A 77 -1.76 -12.17 1.48
N ILE A 78 -2.11 -11.21 2.35
CA ILE A 78 -2.99 -11.47 3.50
C ILE A 78 -4.45 -11.22 3.18
N VAL A 79 -4.71 -10.55 2.05
CA VAL A 79 -6.06 -10.37 1.50
C VAL A 79 -6.02 -10.68 0.02
N ASN A 80 -7.13 -11.16 -0.53
CA ASN A 80 -7.24 -11.43 -1.96
C ASN A 80 -7.92 -10.26 -2.68
N GLN A 81 -7.93 -10.32 -4.01
CA GLN A 81 -8.50 -9.25 -4.84
C GLN A 81 -10.01 -9.09 -4.62
N LYS A 82 -10.71 -10.16 -4.31
CA LYS A 82 -12.14 -10.12 -4.03
C LYS A 82 -12.42 -9.32 -2.76
N GLN A 83 -11.62 -9.52 -1.72
CA GLN A 83 -11.71 -8.75 -0.47
C GLN A 83 -11.42 -7.26 -0.73
N LEU A 84 -10.39 -6.96 -1.53
CA LEU A 84 -10.04 -5.58 -1.87
C LEU A 84 -11.16 -4.89 -2.66
N LYS A 85 -11.82 -5.60 -3.58
CA LYS A 85 -12.97 -5.06 -4.30
C LYS A 85 -14.14 -4.75 -3.36
N HIS A 86 -14.35 -5.61 -2.38
CA HIS A 86 -15.39 -5.40 -1.37
C HIS A 86 -15.08 -4.14 -0.54
N TRP A 87 -13.82 -3.94 -0.18
CA TRP A 87 -13.39 -2.74 0.54
C TRP A 87 -13.58 -1.47 -0.29
N ASP A 88 -13.30 -1.52 -1.60
CA ASP A 88 -13.55 -0.41 -2.52
C ASP A 88 -15.04 -0.04 -2.51
N TRP A 89 -15.91 -1.04 -2.53
CA TRP A 89 -17.36 -0.84 -2.46
C TRP A 89 -17.76 -0.16 -1.15
N ILE A 90 -17.17 -0.58 -0.02
CA ILE A 90 -17.45 0.04 1.28
C ILE A 90 -17.00 1.50 1.29
N VAL A 91 -15.81 1.79 0.77
CA VAL A 91 -15.28 3.15 0.68
C VAL A 91 -16.24 4.03 -0.10
N ASP A 92 -16.68 3.58 -1.27
CA ASP A 92 -17.57 4.35 -2.14
C ASP A 92 -18.97 4.51 -1.55
N TYR A 93 -19.52 3.44 -1.00
CA TYR A 93 -20.90 3.43 -0.48
C TYR A 93 -21.04 4.28 0.78
N TYR A 94 -20.09 4.20 1.68
CA TYR A 94 -20.15 4.91 2.96
C TYR A 94 -19.33 6.20 3.00
N ILE A 95 -18.69 6.55 1.90
CA ILE A 95 -17.77 7.69 1.81
C ILE A 95 -16.71 7.61 2.92
N ALA A 96 -16.18 6.42 3.11
CA ALA A 96 -15.14 6.14 4.11
C ALA A 96 -13.75 6.34 3.53
N ASN A 97 -12.75 6.51 4.39
CA ASN A 97 -11.36 6.51 3.94
C ASN A 97 -10.84 5.07 3.84
N PRO A 98 -9.99 4.75 2.84
CA PRO A 98 -9.43 3.40 2.71
C PRO A 98 -8.72 2.89 3.97
N GLY A 99 -7.97 3.76 4.65
CA GLY A 99 -7.27 3.40 5.88
C GLY A 99 -8.20 3.01 7.02
N ASP A 100 -9.37 3.64 7.10
CA ASP A 100 -10.37 3.32 8.12
C ASP A 100 -10.97 1.94 7.87
N VAL A 101 -11.22 1.58 6.60
CA VAL A 101 -11.72 0.25 6.23
C VAL A 101 -10.66 -0.80 6.55
N PHE A 102 -9.40 -0.53 6.23
CA PHE A 102 -8.28 -1.42 6.53
C PHE A 102 -8.19 -1.67 8.04
N ASN A 103 -8.23 -0.62 8.87
CA ASN A 103 -8.20 -0.72 10.32
C ASN A 103 -9.35 -1.56 10.87
N ALA A 104 -10.54 -1.36 10.34
CA ALA A 104 -11.73 -2.08 10.80
C ALA A 104 -11.70 -3.56 10.39
N ALA A 105 -11.20 -3.86 9.20
CA ALA A 105 -11.16 -5.21 8.67
C ALA A 105 -10.03 -6.05 9.24
N LEU A 106 -8.87 -5.44 9.49
CA LEU A 106 -7.66 -6.15 9.93
C LEU A 106 -6.96 -5.40 11.08
N PRO A 107 -7.60 -5.27 12.25
CA PRO A 107 -7.06 -4.41 13.31
C PRO A 107 -5.68 -4.83 13.82
N GLY A 108 -5.33 -6.11 13.77
CA GLY A 108 -4.02 -6.60 14.21
C GLY A 108 -2.91 -6.45 13.16
N ALA A 109 -3.26 -6.21 11.91
CA ALA A 109 -2.29 -6.19 10.81
C ALA A 109 -1.47 -4.90 10.75
N LEU A 110 -1.86 -3.86 11.47
CA LEU A 110 -1.26 -2.53 11.40
C LEU A 110 -0.09 -2.32 12.33
N LYS A 111 0.13 -3.25 13.24
CA LYS A 111 1.25 -3.14 14.19
C LYS A 111 2.54 -3.57 13.50
N LEU A 112 3.52 -2.74 13.62
CA LEU A 112 4.87 -3.07 13.20
C LEU A 112 5.62 -3.81 14.30
#